data_d8ffa967c7a837f8382e1411921488af
#
_entry.id   d8ffa967c7a837f8382e1411921488af
#
_cell.length_a   1.000
_cell.length_b   1.000
_cell.length_c   1.000
_cell.angle_alpha   90.00
_cell.angle_beta   90.00
_cell.angle_gamma   90.00
#
_symmetry.space_group_name_H-M   'P 1'
#
loop_
_entity.id
_entity.type
_entity.pdbx_description
1 polymer ?
#
loop_
_entity_poly.entity_id
_entity_poly.type
_entity_poly.pdbx_seq_one_letter_code
_entity_poly.pdbx_strand_id
1 'polypeptide(L)'
;MNILVTGGAGYVGSTLVPLLLAEGHQVKVLDSLLHGGESLLGVWANPAFEFVRGDVRDRDKMRNLLTGVNAVIHLAAIVGDPACAREPETSRAVNLESSLALIEESRKAGVQRFIFASTCSNYGRMSDPTRYVDEDSELAPVSLYAETKVAVEKALLASANGGKGWCPTPLRFATVFGVSSRMRFDLTVNEFTMEMLTKKHLVVFGEQFWRPYIHVRDAARGIRQILAAPHDKVCGKVFNVGSTDQNFQKQQLVEMIRPHAPDAIVEFVRKHEDPRDYRVCFSRIQQALDFRITRTVADGIAEVAQLVHDSVIPNFSDGKYRN
;
A
#
# COMPACT_ATOMS: atom_id res chain seq x y z
N MET A 1 11.86 -12.64 -14.80
CA MET A 1 11.04 -13.55 -13.97
C MET A 1 9.60 -13.49 -14.42
N ASN A 2 8.83 -14.55 -14.20
CA ASN A 2 7.38 -14.55 -14.35
C ASN A 2 6.75 -14.13 -13.02
N ILE A 3 6.06 -13.00 -12.99
CA ILE A 3 5.53 -12.38 -11.77
C ILE A 3 4.01 -12.30 -11.86
N LEU A 4 3.33 -12.83 -10.84
CA LEU A 4 1.89 -12.60 -10.65
C LEU A 4 1.69 -11.42 -9.70
N VAL A 5 1.00 -10.37 -10.15
CA VAL A 5 0.58 -9.24 -9.33
C VAL A 5 -0.93 -9.31 -9.15
N THR A 6 -1.41 -9.54 -7.95
CA THR A 6 -2.84 -9.40 -7.64
C THR A 6 -3.14 -7.97 -7.21
N GLY A 7 -4.22 -7.39 -7.69
CA GLY A 7 -4.54 -5.97 -7.44
C GLY A 7 -3.68 -5.00 -8.27
N GLY A 8 -3.24 -5.45 -9.46
CA GLY A 8 -2.35 -4.66 -10.31
C GLY A 8 -2.99 -3.42 -10.93
N ALA A 9 -4.31 -3.36 -11.06
CA ALA A 9 -5.04 -2.17 -11.51
C ALA A 9 -5.26 -1.14 -10.39
N GLY A 10 -4.92 -1.47 -9.14
CA GLY A 10 -5.08 -0.61 -7.98
C GLY A 10 -4.05 0.51 -7.88
N TYR A 11 -4.12 1.30 -6.79
CA TYR A 11 -3.29 2.49 -6.56
C TYR A 11 -1.78 2.21 -6.58
N VAL A 12 -1.32 1.21 -5.82
CA VAL A 12 0.09 0.80 -5.81
C VAL A 12 0.42 -0.03 -7.05
N GLY A 13 -0.48 -0.94 -7.45
CA GLY A 13 -0.28 -1.86 -8.55
C GLY A 13 -0.05 -1.16 -9.88
N SER A 14 -0.84 -0.12 -10.19
CA SER A 14 -0.71 0.65 -11.44
C SER A 14 0.59 1.46 -11.54
N THR A 15 1.27 1.69 -10.42
CA THR A 15 2.64 2.27 -10.41
C THR A 15 3.71 1.18 -10.49
N LEU A 16 3.47 0.02 -9.88
CA LEU A 16 4.43 -1.09 -9.83
C LEU A 16 4.54 -1.84 -11.15
N VAL A 17 3.41 -2.14 -11.80
CA VAL A 17 3.38 -2.97 -13.02
C VAL A 17 4.26 -2.40 -14.14
N PRO A 18 4.17 -1.10 -14.49
CA PRO A 18 5.07 -0.51 -15.47
C PRO A 18 6.55 -0.62 -15.09
N LEU A 19 6.87 -0.48 -13.79
CA LEU A 19 8.23 -0.58 -13.29
C LEU A 19 8.81 -1.98 -13.49
N LEU A 20 8.03 -3.03 -13.20
CA LEU A 20 8.45 -4.42 -13.38
C LEU A 20 8.63 -4.77 -14.87
N LEU A 21 7.73 -4.30 -15.72
CA LEU A 21 7.83 -4.49 -17.18
C LEU A 21 9.07 -3.80 -17.76
N ALA A 22 9.39 -2.59 -17.29
CA ALA A 22 10.59 -1.86 -17.74
C ALA A 22 11.90 -2.57 -17.33
N GLU A 23 11.88 -3.42 -16.30
CA GLU A 23 12.99 -4.26 -15.89
C GLU A 23 13.05 -5.63 -16.63
N GLY A 24 12.21 -5.83 -17.62
CA GLY A 24 12.21 -7.04 -18.46
C GLY A 24 11.54 -8.25 -17.82
N HIS A 25 10.67 -8.04 -16.81
CA HIS A 25 9.89 -9.12 -16.24
C HIS A 25 8.64 -9.43 -17.10
N GLN A 26 8.21 -10.69 -17.11
CA GLN A 26 6.88 -11.07 -17.57
C GLN A 26 5.91 -10.84 -16.42
N VAL A 27 4.91 -9.98 -16.61
CA VAL A 27 3.99 -9.58 -15.54
C VAL A 27 2.56 -9.98 -15.89
N LYS A 28 2.03 -10.89 -15.09
CA LYS A 28 0.61 -11.28 -15.13
C LYS A 28 -0.12 -10.55 -14.01
N VAL A 29 -1.19 -9.83 -14.35
CA VAL A 29 -2.03 -9.11 -13.41
C VAL A 29 -3.36 -9.82 -13.24
N LEU A 30 -3.74 -10.15 -12.00
CA LEU A 30 -5.10 -10.53 -11.64
C LEU A 30 -5.76 -9.36 -10.91
N ASP A 31 -6.89 -8.90 -11.43
CA ASP A 31 -7.68 -7.84 -10.80
C ASP A 31 -9.18 -8.01 -11.10
N SER A 32 -10.02 -7.71 -10.13
CA SER A 32 -11.48 -7.74 -10.29
C SER A 32 -12.03 -6.52 -11.02
N LEU A 33 -11.24 -5.47 -11.14
CA LEU A 33 -11.59 -4.15 -11.68
C LEU A 33 -12.71 -3.45 -10.90
N LEU A 34 -12.73 -3.64 -9.58
CA LEU A 34 -13.71 -2.98 -8.71
C LEU A 34 -13.69 -1.45 -8.88
N HIS A 35 -12.52 -0.90 -9.20
CA HIS A 35 -12.31 0.54 -9.39
C HIS A 35 -11.94 0.92 -10.85
N GLY A 36 -12.32 0.10 -11.82
CA GLY A 36 -11.95 0.28 -13.23
C GLY A 36 -10.61 -0.31 -13.60
N GLY A 37 -10.29 -0.30 -14.90
CA GLY A 37 -9.05 -0.87 -15.48
C GLY A 37 -8.22 0.11 -16.29
N GLU A 38 -8.64 1.36 -16.37
CA GLU A 38 -8.01 2.40 -17.19
C GLU A 38 -6.54 2.61 -16.81
N SER A 39 -6.19 2.35 -15.57
CA SER A 39 -4.82 2.42 -15.04
C SER A 39 -3.83 1.46 -15.72
N LEU A 40 -4.32 0.42 -16.40
CA LEU A 40 -3.50 -0.57 -17.12
C LEU A 40 -3.32 -0.23 -18.61
N LEU A 41 -4.02 0.78 -19.14
CA LEU A 41 -3.96 1.11 -20.58
C LEU A 41 -2.53 1.46 -21.05
N GLY A 42 -1.75 2.12 -20.21
CA GLY A 42 -0.35 2.48 -20.55
C GLY A 42 0.59 1.29 -20.74
N VAL A 43 0.22 0.10 -20.25
CA VAL A 43 1.02 -1.13 -20.41
C VAL A 43 0.35 -2.19 -21.28
N TRP A 44 -0.86 -1.93 -21.78
CA TRP A 44 -1.70 -2.91 -22.47
C TRP A 44 -1.06 -3.52 -23.72
N ALA A 45 -0.31 -2.73 -24.47
CA ALA A 45 0.36 -3.18 -25.67
C ALA A 45 1.72 -3.85 -25.42
N ASN A 46 2.18 -3.94 -24.17
CA ASN A 46 3.47 -4.56 -23.86
C ASN A 46 3.37 -6.08 -23.99
N PRO A 47 4.19 -6.75 -24.83
CA PRO A 47 4.09 -8.21 -25.03
C PRO A 47 4.46 -9.05 -23.80
N ALA A 48 5.11 -8.43 -22.78
CA ALA A 48 5.43 -9.05 -21.51
C ALA A 48 4.31 -8.87 -20.45
N PHE A 49 3.20 -8.19 -20.81
CA PHE A 49 2.06 -7.95 -19.94
C PHE A 49 0.91 -8.90 -20.27
N GLU A 50 0.37 -9.53 -19.24
CA GLU A 50 -0.84 -10.36 -19.34
C GLU A 50 -1.86 -9.88 -18.28
N PHE A 51 -3.10 -9.67 -18.69
CA PHE A 51 -4.19 -9.32 -17.81
C PHE A 51 -5.22 -10.42 -17.70
N VAL A 52 -5.60 -10.76 -16.48
CA VAL A 52 -6.68 -11.70 -16.18
C VAL A 52 -7.70 -11.01 -15.26
N ARG A 53 -8.93 -10.85 -15.76
CA ARG A 53 -10.03 -10.40 -14.92
C ARG A 53 -10.48 -11.52 -14.00
N GLY A 54 -10.48 -11.28 -12.69
CA GLY A 54 -10.90 -12.28 -11.72
C GLY A 54 -10.82 -11.82 -10.29
N ASP A 55 -11.43 -12.63 -9.44
CA ASP A 55 -11.44 -12.41 -7.99
C ASP A 55 -10.43 -13.33 -7.31
N VAL A 56 -9.70 -12.83 -6.33
CA VAL A 56 -8.72 -13.60 -5.55
C VAL A 56 -9.35 -14.72 -4.71
N ARG A 57 -10.66 -14.70 -4.53
CA ARG A 57 -11.44 -15.77 -3.87
C ARG A 57 -11.64 -17.00 -4.75
N ASP A 58 -11.45 -16.90 -6.07
CA ASP A 58 -11.55 -18.02 -7.02
C ASP A 58 -10.27 -18.87 -6.96
N ARG A 59 -10.29 -19.92 -6.11
CA ARG A 59 -9.12 -20.78 -5.85
C ARG A 59 -8.66 -21.53 -7.10
N ASP A 60 -9.56 -21.97 -7.95
CA ASP A 60 -9.20 -22.73 -9.16
C ASP A 60 -8.52 -21.84 -10.18
N LYS A 61 -9.05 -20.62 -10.38
CA LYS A 61 -8.39 -19.59 -11.19
C LYS A 61 -7.00 -19.26 -10.64
N MET A 62 -6.87 -19.06 -9.33
CA MET A 62 -5.58 -18.77 -8.70
C MET A 62 -4.57 -19.89 -8.94
N ARG A 63 -4.97 -21.14 -8.77
CA ARG A 63 -4.10 -22.32 -9.02
C ARG A 63 -3.59 -22.35 -10.47
N ASN A 64 -4.47 -22.11 -11.43
CA ASN A 64 -4.10 -22.09 -12.85
C ASN A 64 -3.12 -20.93 -13.18
N LEU A 65 -3.32 -19.76 -12.57
CA LEU A 65 -2.46 -18.58 -12.78
C LEU A 65 -1.05 -18.75 -12.22
N LEU A 66 -0.86 -19.59 -11.21
CA LEU A 66 0.43 -19.83 -10.55
C LEU A 66 1.35 -20.75 -11.35
N THR A 67 0.89 -21.38 -12.42
CA THR A 67 1.73 -22.25 -13.26
C THR A 67 2.87 -21.44 -13.89
N GLY A 68 4.12 -21.84 -13.59
CA GLY A 68 5.33 -21.20 -14.11
C GLY A 68 5.66 -19.82 -13.51
N VAL A 69 4.96 -19.42 -12.45
CA VAL A 69 5.21 -18.17 -11.72
C VAL A 69 6.39 -18.32 -10.77
N ASN A 70 7.36 -17.40 -10.86
CA ASN A 70 8.52 -17.33 -9.97
C ASN A 70 8.24 -16.51 -8.70
N ALA A 71 7.45 -15.44 -8.85
CA ALA A 71 7.16 -14.52 -7.75
C ALA A 71 5.69 -14.09 -7.74
N VAL A 72 5.12 -13.96 -6.55
CA VAL A 72 3.80 -13.38 -6.31
C VAL A 72 3.97 -12.06 -5.55
N ILE A 73 3.33 -11.01 -6.03
CA ILE A 73 3.17 -9.73 -5.33
C ILE A 73 1.69 -9.55 -5.03
N HIS A 74 1.32 -9.74 -3.77
CA HIS A 74 -0.07 -9.74 -3.35
C HIS A 74 -0.50 -8.37 -2.82
N LEU A 75 -1.16 -7.57 -3.69
CA LEU A 75 -1.69 -6.24 -3.37
C LEU A 75 -3.21 -6.22 -3.26
N ALA A 76 -3.91 -7.20 -3.83
CA ALA A 76 -5.37 -7.27 -3.82
C ALA A 76 -5.90 -7.31 -2.39
N ALA A 77 -6.76 -6.35 -2.06
CA ALA A 77 -7.42 -6.26 -0.76
C ALA A 77 -8.57 -5.23 -0.82
N ILE A 78 -9.54 -5.36 0.07
CA ILE A 78 -10.40 -4.26 0.47
C ILE A 78 -9.59 -3.41 1.45
N VAL A 79 -9.28 -2.17 1.08
CA VAL A 79 -8.30 -1.33 1.79
C VAL A 79 -8.98 -0.20 2.56
N GLY A 80 -8.58 -0.04 3.81
CA GLY A 80 -9.02 1.03 4.68
C GLY A 80 -10.13 0.61 5.64
N ASP A 81 -10.08 1.17 6.86
CA ASP A 81 -11.00 0.82 7.95
C ASP A 81 -12.47 1.08 7.58
N PRO A 82 -12.84 2.22 6.92
CA PRO A 82 -14.23 2.46 6.55
C PRO A 82 -14.78 1.44 5.55
N ALA A 83 -13.99 1.02 4.56
CA ALA A 83 -14.40 0.04 3.57
C ALA A 83 -14.58 -1.34 4.20
N CYS A 84 -13.63 -1.77 5.06
CA CYS A 84 -13.74 -3.04 5.77
C CYS A 84 -14.89 -3.07 6.80
N ALA A 85 -15.21 -1.94 7.42
CA ALA A 85 -16.33 -1.85 8.36
C ALA A 85 -17.71 -1.91 7.67
N ARG A 86 -17.80 -1.41 6.41
CA ARG A 86 -19.05 -1.51 5.63
C ARG A 86 -19.38 -2.93 5.19
N GLU A 87 -18.34 -3.72 4.85
CA GLU A 87 -18.49 -5.09 4.33
C GLU A 87 -17.56 -6.07 5.07
N PRO A 88 -17.82 -6.36 6.35
CA PRO A 88 -16.88 -7.13 7.17
C PRO A 88 -16.68 -8.56 6.70
N GLU A 89 -17.74 -9.24 6.24
CA GLU A 89 -17.65 -10.61 5.74
C GLU A 89 -16.86 -10.68 4.43
N THR A 90 -17.19 -9.81 3.48
CA THR A 90 -16.45 -9.69 2.22
C THR A 90 -14.98 -9.35 2.48
N SER A 91 -14.74 -8.47 3.44
CA SER A 91 -13.37 -8.09 3.83
C SER A 91 -12.59 -9.27 4.42
N ARG A 92 -13.19 -10.11 5.26
CA ARG A 92 -12.56 -11.34 5.74
C ARG A 92 -12.27 -12.31 4.61
N ALA A 93 -13.25 -12.55 3.75
CA ALA A 93 -13.10 -13.45 2.61
C ALA A 93 -11.99 -12.99 1.65
N VAL A 94 -11.92 -11.69 1.33
CA VAL A 94 -10.90 -11.13 0.41
C VAL A 94 -9.54 -10.94 1.09
N ASN A 95 -9.50 -10.36 2.30
CA ASN A 95 -8.22 -9.96 2.90
C ASN A 95 -7.54 -11.09 3.67
N LEU A 96 -8.30 -12.02 4.23
CA LEU A 96 -7.75 -13.12 5.05
C LEU A 96 -7.82 -14.46 4.33
N GLU A 97 -9.02 -14.96 4.04
CA GLU A 97 -9.21 -16.33 3.56
C GLU A 97 -8.55 -16.56 2.20
N SER A 98 -8.77 -15.63 1.25
CA SER A 98 -8.14 -15.73 -0.07
C SER A 98 -6.62 -15.57 -0.01
N SER A 99 -6.12 -14.72 0.88
CA SER A 99 -4.67 -14.53 1.07
C SER A 99 -4.01 -15.81 1.62
N LEU A 100 -4.64 -16.45 2.61
CA LEU A 100 -4.16 -17.74 3.14
C LEU A 100 -4.17 -18.82 2.06
N ALA A 101 -5.26 -18.89 1.27
CA ALA A 101 -5.35 -19.82 0.16
C ALA A 101 -4.26 -19.56 -0.90
N LEU A 102 -4.02 -18.29 -1.25
CA LEU A 102 -2.98 -17.91 -2.22
C LEU A 102 -1.58 -18.30 -1.73
N ILE A 103 -1.28 -18.12 -0.45
CA ILE A 103 0.00 -18.57 0.15
C ILE A 103 0.16 -20.10 -0.01
N GLU A 104 -0.87 -20.86 0.32
CA GLU A 104 -0.87 -22.31 0.21
C GLU A 104 -0.65 -22.77 -1.25
N GLU A 105 -1.45 -22.27 -2.18
CA GLU A 105 -1.36 -22.63 -3.60
C GLU A 105 -0.04 -22.15 -4.23
N SER A 106 0.50 -21.00 -3.84
CA SER A 106 1.81 -20.52 -4.29
C SER A 106 2.94 -21.48 -3.88
N ARG A 107 2.91 -21.97 -2.65
CA ARG A 107 3.89 -22.96 -2.16
C ARG A 107 3.79 -24.26 -2.93
N LYS A 108 2.58 -24.77 -3.17
CA LYS A 108 2.35 -26.00 -3.97
C LYS A 108 2.83 -25.85 -5.41
N ALA A 109 2.67 -24.66 -5.99
CA ALA A 109 3.12 -24.34 -7.36
C ALA A 109 4.63 -24.11 -7.47
N GLY A 110 5.38 -24.10 -6.36
CA GLY A 110 6.82 -23.89 -6.38
C GLY A 110 7.23 -22.43 -6.60
N VAL A 111 6.35 -21.48 -6.27
CA VAL A 111 6.68 -20.04 -6.26
C VAL A 111 7.85 -19.81 -5.31
N GLN A 112 8.84 -19.06 -5.77
CA GLN A 112 10.07 -18.82 -5.00
C GLN A 112 9.96 -17.59 -4.09
N ARG A 113 9.24 -16.56 -4.50
CA ARG A 113 9.10 -15.30 -3.76
C ARG A 113 7.64 -14.94 -3.57
N PHE A 114 7.28 -14.57 -2.36
CA PHE A 114 5.95 -14.10 -2.03
C PHE A 114 6.03 -12.78 -1.26
N ILE A 115 5.67 -11.69 -1.90
CA ILE A 115 5.67 -10.35 -1.30
C ILE A 115 4.23 -10.00 -0.95
N PHE A 116 3.98 -9.68 0.31
CA PHE A 116 2.65 -9.36 0.82
C PHE A 116 2.58 -7.89 1.25
N ALA A 117 1.61 -7.15 0.69
CA ALA A 117 1.32 -5.79 1.14
C ALA A 117 0.58 -5.80 2.48
N SER A 118 1.34 -5.65 3.56
CA SER A 118 0.88 -5.38 4.91
C SER A 118 0.84 -3.87 5.18
N THR A 119 0.67 -3.45 6.42
CA THR A 119 0.43 -2.05 6.80
C THR A 119 1.06 -1.70 8.14
N CYS A 120 1.56 -0.47 8.28
CA CYS A 120 1.94 0.08 9.59
C CYS A 120 0.74 0.30 10.53
N SER A 121 -0.51 0.27 10.02
CA SER A 121 -1.71 0.30 10.88
C SER A 121 -1.78 -0.88 11.87
N ASN A 122 -0.99 -1.94 11.64
CA ASN A 122 -0.85 -3.08 12.53
C ASN A 122 -0.32 -2.70 13.93
N TYR A 123 0.39 -1.58 14.04
CA TYR A 123 0.93 -1.09 15.31
C TYR A 123 -0.13 -0.50 16.24
N GLY A 124 -1.27 -0.04 15.67
CA GLY A 124 -2.38 0.51 16.44
C GLY A 124 -2.02 1.82 17.15
N ARG A 125 -2.13 1.84 18.49
CA ARG A 125 -1.82 3.02 19.31
C ARG A 125 -0.56 2.77 20.14
N MET A 126 0.40 3.67 20.04
CA MET A 126 1.59 3.64 20.89
C MET A 126 1.25 4.02 22.34
N SER A 127 1.84 3.29 23.27
CA SER A 127 1.77 3.65 24.70
C SER A 127 2.61 4.90 25.04
N ASP A 128 3.68 5.14 24.30
CA ASP A 128 4.60 6.27 24.46
C ASP A 128 4.74 7.01 23.11
N PRO A 129 4.13 8.19 22.93
CA PRO A 129 4.17 8.95 21.69
C PRO A 129 5.55 9.56 21.39
N THR A 130 6.50 9.49 22.32
CA THR A 130 7.88 9.98 22.09
C THR A 130 8.77 8.96 21.38
N ARG A 131 8.38 7.69 21.38
CA ARG A 131 9.13 6.60 20.77
C ARG A 131 8.70 6.31 19.34
N TYR A 132 9.50 5.53 18.64
CA TYR A 132 9.18 4.94 17.35
C TYR A 132 8.94 3.44 17.53
N VAL A 133 7.92 2.90 16.86
CA VAL A 133 7.76 1.47 16.70
C VAL A 133 8.56 0.98 15.48
N ASP A 134 9.02 -0.24 15.55
CA ASP A 134 9.75 -0.95 14.51
C ASP A 134 9.16 -2.35 14.27
N GLU A 135 9.83 -3.14 13.45
CA GLU A 135 9.33 -4.47 13.09
C GLU A 135 9.33 -5.48 14.24
N ASP A 136 10.08 -5.23 15.31
CA ASP A 136 10.14 -6.08 16.52
C ASP A 136 9.14 -5.62 17.60
N SER A 137 8.51 -4.47 17.39
CA SER A 137 7.49 -3.93 18.29
C SER A 137 6.20 -4.76 18.24
N GLU A 138 5.51 -4.82 19.38
CA GLU A 138 4.22 -5.50 19.50
C GLU A 138 3.18 -4.92 18.53
N LEU A 139 2.38 -5.80 17.94
CA LEU A 139 1.27 -5.42 17.06
C LEU A 139 -0.02 -5.36 17.86
N ALA A 140 -0.70 -4.22 17.82
CA ALA A 140 -1.97 -3.95 18.48
C ALA A 140 -3.03 -3.47 17.48
N PRO A 141 -3.46 -4.32 16.52
CA PRO A 141 -4.42 -3.93 15.50
C PRO A 141 -5.75 -3.51 16.13
N VAL A 142 -6.31 -2.39 15.67
CA VAL A 142 -7.53 -1.77 16.21
C VAL A 142 -8.67 -1.70 15.21
N SER A 143 -8.55 -2.39 14.08
CA SER A 143 -9.56 -2.46 13.05
C SER A 143 -9.53 -3.80 12.33
N LEU A 144 -10.67 -4.20 11.75
CA LEU A 144 -10.79 -5.42 10.96
C LEU A 144 -9.74 -5.48 9.83
N TYR A 145 -9.46 -4.34 9.19
CA TYR A 145 -8.41 -4.26 8.17
C TYR A 145 -7.05 -4.66 8.74
N ALA A 146 -6.63 -4.05 9.84
CA ALA A 146 -5.34 -4.34 10.47
C ALA A 146 -5.30 -5.77 11.03
N GLU A 147 -6.39 -6.26 11.66
CA GLU A 147 -6.49 -7.64 12.16
C GLU A 147 -6.27 -8.67 11.05
N THR A 148 -6.94 -8.50 9.90
CA THR A 148 -6.77 -9.42 8.76
C THR A 148 -5.35 -9.38 8.21
N LYS A 149 -4.72 -8.20 8.12
CA LYS A 149 -3.33 -8.05 7.67
C LYS A 149 -2.35 -8.73 8.64
N VAL A 150 -2.53 -8.57 9.95
CA VAL A 150 -1.71 -9.24 10.98
C VAL A 150 -1.85 -10.76 10.89
N ALA A 151 -3.07 -11.27 10.71
CA ALA A 151 -3.30 -12.71 10.61
C ALA A 151 -2.58 -13.33 9.40
N VAL A 152 -2.66 -12.68 8.23
CA VAL A 152 -1.95 -13.13 7.01
C VAL A 152 -0.43 -13.02 7.19
N GLU A 153 0.07 -11.93 7.77
CA GLU A 153 1.49 -11.72 8.03
C GLU A 153 2.06 -12.84 8.93
N LYS A 154 1.37 -13.18 10.02
CA LYS A 154 1.76 -14.28 10.92
C LYS A 154 1.79 -15.63 10.21
N ALA A 155 0.76 -15.95 9.42
CA ALA A 155 0.70 -17.19 8.66
C ALA A 155 1.82 -17.26 7.60
N LEU A 156 2.10 -16.15 6.93
CA LEU A 156 3.14 -16.06 5.93
C LEU A 156 4.53 -16.27 6.55
N LEU A 157 4.83 -15.61 7.67
CA LEU A 157 6.10 -15.76 8.39
C LEU A 157 6.26 -17.18 8.96
N ALA A 158 5.19 -17.76 9.51
CA ALA A 158 5.21 -19.15 9.97
C ALA A 158 5.52 -20.14 8.83
N SER A 159 5.17 -19.80 7.60
CA SER A 159 5.46 -20.60 6.41
C SER A 159 6.92 -20.55 5.94
N ALA A 160 7.74 -19.64 6.47
CA ALA A 160 9.12 -19.40 6.00
C ALA A 160 10.02 -20.63 6.09
N ASN A 161 9.78 -21.52 7.05
CA ASN A 161 10.52 -22.76 7.22
C ASN A 161 10.03 -23.90 6.29
N GLY A 162 9.14 -23.62 5.37
CA GLY A 162 8.36 -24.61 4.59
C GLY A 162 9.04 -25.18 3.34
N GLY A 163 10.37 -25.12 3.20
CA GLY A 163 11.07 -25.77 2.09
C GLY A 163 12.13 -24.90 1.41
N LYS A 164 13.05 -25.57 0.68
CA LYS A 164 14.09 -24.88 -0.10
C LYS A 164 13.47 -24.02 -1.20
N GLY A 165 13.84 -22.76 -1.24
CA GLY A 165 13.47 -21.81 -2.30
C GLY A 165 12.24 -20.94 -2.01
N TRP A 166 11.42 -21.22 -1.00
CA TRP A 166 10.30 -20.37 -0.60
C TRP A 166 10.77 -19.17 0.22
N CYS A 167 10.44 -17.96 -0.23
CA CYS A 167 10.87 -16.72 0.39
C CYS A 167 9.69 -15.75 0.59
N PRO A 168 8.98 -15.88 1.71
CA PRO A 168 7.89 -14.97 2.07
C PRO A 168 8.44 -13.69 2.69
N THR A 169 7.92 -12.53 2.29
CA THR A 169 8.35 -11.22 2.79
C THR A 169 7.13 -10.29 2.92
N PRO A 170 6.58 -10.11 4.12
CA PRO A 170 5.55 -9.09 4.36
C PRO A 170 6.17 -7.70 4.42
N LEU A 171 5.47 -6.70 3.83
CA LEU A 171 5.86 -5.30 3.79
C LEU A 171 4.80 -4.45 4.50
N ARG A 172 5.14 -3.84 5.64
CA ARG A 172 4.30 -2.89 6.36
C ARG A 172 4.48 -1.51 5.77
N PHE A 173 3.58 -1.12 4.86
CA PHE A 173 3.66 0.20 4.25
C PHE A 173 3.23 1.29 5.21
N ALA A 174 3.96 2.41 5.20
CA ALA A 174 3.49 3.70 5.67
C ALA A 174 2.25 4.13 4.89
N THR A 175 1.52 5.15 5.34
CA THR A 175 0.36 5.70 4.63
C THR A 175 0.80 6.18 3.24
N VAL A 176 0.28 5.54 2.21
CA VAL A 176 0.70 5.81 0.83
C VAL A 176 0.02 7.08 0.32
N PHE A 177 0.74 7.91 -0.44
CA PHE A 177 0.25 9.14 -1.06
C PHE A 177 0.89 9.40 -2.43
N GLY A 178 0.48 10.47 -3.13
CA GLY A 178 1.03 10.93 -4.41
C GLY A 178 0.19 10.53 -5.62
N VAL A 179 0.63 10.90 -6.82
CA VAL A 179 -0.09 10.66 -8.07
C VAL A 179 0.17 9.26 -8.60
N SER A 180 -0.90 8.57 -8.99
CA SER A 180 -0.89 7.23 -9.58
C SER A 180 -1.91 7.15 -10.73
N SER A 181 -1.72 6.23 -11.68
CA SER A 181 -2.66 6.00 -12.78
C SER A 181 -4.06 5.58 -12.30
N ARG A 182 -4.17 4.91 -11.15
CA ARG A 182 -5.44 4.78 -10.40
C ARG A 182 -5.39 5.73 -9.21
N MET A 183 -5.81 6.95 -9.40
CA MET A 183 -5.76 7.99 -8.36
C MET A 183 -6.68 7.69 -7.17
N ARG A 184 -6.28 8.15 -5.97
CA ARG A 184 -7.08 8.07 -4.73
C ARG A 184 -7.07 9.40 -3.99
N PHE A 185 -8.26 10.00 -3.84
CA PHE A 185 -8.47 11.22 -3.07
C PHE A 185 -9.08 10.97 -1.68
N ASP A 186 -9.12 9.72 -1.23
CA ASP A 186 -9.48 9.32 0.13
C ASP A 186 -8.24 9.04 1.02
N LEU A 187 -7.04 9.33 0.50
CA LEU A 187 -5.77 9.24 1.25
C LEU A 187 -5.39 10.60 1.80
N THR A 188 -5.03 10.69 3.07
CA THR A 188 -4.90 11.93 3.84
C THR A 188 -4.14 13.05 3.12
N VAL A 189 -2.94 12.79 2.59
CA VAL A 189 -2.17 13.84 1.88
C VAL A 189 -2.88 14.30 0.62
N ASN A 190 -3.36 13.34 -0.18
CA ASN A 190 -4.07 13.63 -1.45
C ASN A 190 -5.41 14.33 -1.18
N GLU A 191 -6.16 13.86 -0.18
CA GLU A 191 -7.47 14.42 0.22
C GLU A 191 -7.33 15.85 0.71
N PHE A 192 -6.45 16.10 1.68
CA PHE A 192 -6.24 17.42 2.25
C PHE A 192 -5.78 18.42 1.18
N THR A 193 -4.82 18.01 0.33
CA THR A 193 -4.35 18.88 -0.78
C THR A 193 -5.49 19.20 -1.73
N MET A 194 -6.24 18.20 -2.18
CA MET A 194 -7.38 18.40 -3.11
C MET A 194 -8.47 19.27 -2.47
N GLU A 195 -8.86 19.01 -1.22
CA GLU A 195 -9.94 19.77 -0.56
C GLU A 195 -9.56 21.22 -0.31
N MET A 196 -8.36 21.50 0.18
CA MET A 196 -7.89 22.86 0.39
C MET A 196 -7.84 23.65 -0.93
N LEU A 197 -7.47 23.02 -2.04
CA LEU A 197 -7.39 23.67 -3.35
C LEU A 197 -8.77 23.88 -4.01
N THR A 198 -9.66 22.87 -3.93
CA THR A 198 -10.93 22.88 -4.68
C THR A 198 -12.09 23.43 -3.87
N LYS A 199 -12.24 23.00 -2.60
CA LYS A 199 -13.33 23.41 -1.72
C LYS A 199 -13.00 24.67 -0.94
N LYS A 200 -11.72 25.09 -0.88
CA LYS A 200 -11.23 26.17 -0.03
C LYS A 200 -11.59 26.01 1.45
N HIS A 201 -11.93 24.80 1.86
CA HIS A 201 -12.35 24.47 3.21
C HIS A 201 -11.94 23.02 3.53
N LEU A 202 -11.34 22.83 4.70
CA LEU A 202 -10.91 21.53 5.19
C LEU A 202 -11.26 21.38 6.68
N VAL A 203 -11.91 20.28 7.06
CA VAL A 203 -12.12 19.92 8.46
C VAL A 203 -11.18 18.76 8.84
N VAL A 204 -10.29 19.02 9.78
CA VAL A 204 -9.28 18.04 10.23
C VAL A 204 -9.67 17.51 11.60
N PHE A 205 -9.91 16.21 11.67
CA PHE A 205 -10.19 15.52 12.94
C PHE A 205 -8.92 14.91 13.53
N GLY A 206 -8.61 15.22 14.80
CA GLY A 206 -7.45 14.68 15.51
C GLY A 206 -6.14 15.09 14.85
N GLU A 207 -5.94 16.39 14.79
CA GLU A 207 -4.80 17.08 14.14
C GLU A 207 -3.46 16.69 14.74
N GLN A 208 -3.45 16.29 16.02
CA GLN A 208 -2.26 15.96 16.80
C GLN A 208 -1.73 14.54 16.57
N PHE A 209 -2.49 13.63 15.94
CA PHE A 209 -2.09 12.23 15.80
C PHE A 209 -1.07 12.00 14.70
N TRP A 210 -0.07 11.18 15.00
CA TRP A 210 1.04 10.85 14.13
C TRP A 210 0.71 9.74 13.13
N ARG A 211 1.25 9.87 11.92
CA ARG A 211 1.27 8.83 10.90
C ARG A 211 2.59 8.88 10.11
N PRO A 212 3.13 7.73 9.75
CA PRO A 212 4.17 7.65 8.72
C PRO A 212 3.56 7.77 7.33
N TYR A 213 4.31 8.36 6.41
CA TYR A 213 3.91 8.53 5.01
C TYR A 213 4.96 8.03 4.04
N ILE A 214 4.52 7.52 2.88
CA ILE A 214 5.38 7.10 1.77
C ILE A 214 4.74 7.44 0.43
N HIS A 215 5.52 7.98 -0.49
CA HIS A 215 5.05 8.22 -1.84
C HIS A 215 4.81 6.89 -2.59
N VAL A 216 3.76 6.81 -3.42
CA VAL A 216 3.36 5.58 -4.13
C VAL A 216 4.47 5.03 -5.02
N ARG A 217 5.29 5.90 -5.64
CA ARG A 217 6.45 5.49 -6.43
C ARG A 217 7.52 4.82 -5.57
N ASP A 218 7.75 5.34 -4.37
CA ASP A 218 8.71 4.74 -3.44
C ASP A 218 8.18 3.46 -2.81
N ALA A 219 6.86 3.34 -2.59
CA ALA A 219 6.24 2.08 -2.21
C ALA A 219 6.47 1.00 -3.29
N ALA A 220 6.26 1.33 -4.56
CA ALA A 220 6.55 0.43 -5.69
C ALA A 220 8.05 0.07 -5.80
N ARG A 221 8.95 1.05 -5.59
CA ARG A 221 10.41 0.82 -5.54
C ARG A 221 10.82 -0.10 -4.39
N GLY A 222 10.19 0.04 -3.22
CA GLY A 222 10.41 -0.85 -2.09
C GLY A 222 10.07 -2.30 -2.41
N ILE A 223 8.91 -2.55 -3.04
CA ILE A 223 8.52 -3.88 -3.52
C ILE A 223 9.57 -4.43 -4.51
N ARG A 224 9.97 -3.63 -5.47
CA ARG A 224 10.97 -3.99 -6.47
C ARG A 224 12.32 -4.35 -5.84
N GLN A 225 12.80 -3.55 -4.88
CA GLN A 225 14.07 -3.82 -4.18
C GLN A 225 14.01 -5.13 -3.39
N ILE A 226 12.92 -5.40 -2.70
CA ILE A 226 12.69 -6.68 -2.00
C ILE A 226 12.68 -7.84 -3.00
N LEU A 227 12.02 -7.67 -4.15
CA LEU A 227 11.97 -8.69 -5.20
C LEU A 227 13.37 -9.04 -5.75
N ALA A 228 14.24 -8.06 -5.91
CA ALA A 228 15.59 -8.21 -6.44
C ALA A 228 16.64 -8.64 -5.38
N ALA A 229 16.32 -8.50 -4.10
CA ALA A 229 17.27 -8.71 -3.01
C ALA A 229 17.71 -10.19 -2.88
N PRO A 230 18.94 -10.47 -2.39
CA PRO A 230 19.36 -11.81 -2.01
C PRO A 230 18.41 -12.45 -0.96
N HIS A 231 18.19 -13.76 -1.04
CA HIS A 231 17.27 -14.50 -0.17
C HIS A 231 17.59 -14.32 1.32
N ASP A 232 18.85 -14.43 1.69
CA ASP A 232 19.34 -14.31 3.07
C ASP A 232 19.04 -12.94 3.70
N LYS A 233 18.91 -11.91 2.88
CA LYS A 233 18.58 -10.56 3.34
C LYS A 233 17.10 -10.36 3.66
N VAL A 234 16.19 -11.02 2.95
CA VAL A 234 14.75 -10.69 3.00
C VAL A 234 13.84 -11.86 3.37
N CYS A 235 14.29 -13.09 3.20
CA CYS A 235 13.43 -14.26 3.37
C CYS A 235 13.00 -14.46 4.82
N GLY A 236 11.69 -14.61 5.06
CA GLY A 236 11.12 -14.80 6.38
C GLY A 236 11.23 -13.58 7.30
N LYS A 237 11.53 -12.40 6.73
CA LYS A 237 11.64 -11.13 7.46
C LYS A 237 10.51 -10.20 7.07
N VAL A 238 10.07 -9.39 8.03
CA VAL A 238 9.14 -8.29 7.80
C VAL A 238 9.92 -6.98 7.66
N PHE A 239 9.44 -6.07 6.81
CA PHE A 239 10.01 -4.74 6.64
C PHE A 239 8.94 -3.67 6.71
N ASN A 240 9.19 -2.64 7.52
CA ASN A 240 8.50 -1.36 7.37
C ASN A 240 9.02 -0.67 6.10
N VAL A 241 8.11 -0.15 5.27
CA VAL A 241 8.48 0.51 4.01
C VAL A 241 8.07 1.97 4.06
N GLY A 242 9.08 2.84 4.15
CA GLY A 242 8.94 4.28 4.32
C GLY A 242 10.27 4.94 4.69
N SER A 243 10.19 6.10 5.34
CA SER A 243 11.35 6.80 5.89
C SER A 243 11.04 7.40 7.27
N THR A 244 11.98 7.32 8.20
CA THR A 244 11.77 7.73 9.60
C THR A 244 11.51 9.23 9.74
N ASP A 245 12.01 10.04 8.83
CA ASP A 245 11.79 11.49 8.75
C ASP A 245 10.43 11.88 8.13
N GLN A 246 9.68 10.91 7.60
CA GLN A 246 8.35 11.14 7.01
C GLN A 246 7.21 10.70 7.96
N ASN A 247 7.40 10.87 9.25
CA ASN A 247 6.35 10.77 10.27
C ASN A 247 5.84 12.18 10.57
N PHE A 248 4.56 12.44 10.31
CA PHE A 248 3.95 13.75 10.51
C PHE A 248 2.62 13.65 11.25
N GLN A 249 2.30 14.71 12.00
CA GLN A 249 0.95 14.97 12.48
C GLN A 249 0.11 15.57 11.35
N LYS A 250 -1.22 15.41 11.42
CA LYS A 250 -2.11 15.96 10.39
C LYS A 250 -2.02 17.49 10.29
N GLN A 251 -1.84 18.19 11.42
CA GLN A 251 -1.61 19.65 11.42
C GLN A 251 -0.36 20.05 10.62
N GLN A 252 0.71 19.26 10.68
CA GLN A 252 1.94 19.54 9.93
C GLN A 252 1.72 19.38 8.41
N LEU A 253 0.85 18.43 8.00
CA LEU A 253 0.46 18.31 6.58
C LEU A 253 -0.28 19.56 6.11
N VAL A 254 -1.21 20.08 6.94
CA VAL A 254 -1.93 21.32 6.62
C VAL A 254 -0.96 22.48 6.39
N GLU A 255 0.03 22.63 7.27
CA GLU A 255 1.04 23.70 7.12
C GLU A 255 1.90 23.53 5.86
N MET A 256 2.21 22.28 5.46
CA MET A 256 2.92 22.02 4.20
C MET A 256 2.06 22.31 2.97
N ILE A 257 0.73 22.15 3.06
CA ILE A 257 -0.21 22.42 1.94
C ILE A 257 -0.52 23.93 1.84
N ARG A 258 -0.45 24.67 2.94
CA ARG A 258 -0.85 26.10 2.99
C ARG A 258 -0.22 26.98 1.92
N PRO A 259 1.07 26.87 1.54
CA PRO A 259 1.65 27.65 0.45
C PRO A 259 0.96 27.46 -0.92
N HIS A 260 0.34 26.29 -1.13
CA HIS A 260 -0.40 25.98 -2.36
C HIS A 260 -1.87 26.42 -2.31
N ALA A 261 -2.43 26.62 -1.11
CA ALA A 261 -3.82 27.01 -0.89
C ALA A 261 -3.93 28.04 0.25
N PRO A 262 -3.36 29.29 0.08
CA PRO A 262 -3.28 30.29 1.14
C PRO A 262 -4.64 30.76 1.65
N ASP A 263 -5.66 30.75 0.79
CA ASP A 263 -7.02 31.23 1.09
C ASP A 263 -7.93 30.14 1.69
N ALA A 264 -7.41 28.93 1.88
CA ALA A 264 -8.22 27.84 2.43
C ALA A 264 -8.47 28.01 3.93
N ILE A 265 -9.73 27.88 4.32
CA ILE A 265 -10.14 27.83 5.73
C ILE A 265 -9.94 26.41 6.25
N VAL A 266 -9.25 26.28 7.37
CA VAL A 266 -9.02 24.98 8.01
C VAL A 266 -9.59 25.00 9.41
N GLU A 267 -10.48 24.05 9.69
CA GLU A 267 -11.07 23.83 10.99
C GLU A 267 -10.47 22.58 11.64
N PHE A 268 -9.92 22.73 12.85
CA PHE A 268 -9.42 21.61 13.62
C PHE A 268 -10.48 21.17 14.63
N VAL A 269 -10.93 19.92 14.50
CA VAL A 269 -11.85 19.29 15.43
C VAL A 269 -11.07 18.32 16.31
N ARG A 270 -10.82 18.74 17.54
CA ARG A 270 -10.06 17.93 18.49
C ARG A 270 -10.78 16.61 18.77
N LYS A 271 -10.12 15.51 18.50
CA LYS A 271 -10.51 14.19 18.99
C LYS A 271 -9.61 13.81 20.14
N HIS A 272 -10.21 13.36 21.24
CA HIS A 272 -9.45 12.90 22.40
C HIS A 272 -8.83 11.51 22.18
N GLU A 273 -9.42 10.73 21.26
CA GLU A 273 -8.98 9.39 20.95
C GLU A 273 -8.99 9.15 19.44
N ASP A 274 -7.84 8.75 18.89
CA ASP A 274 -7.73 8.02 17.63
C ASP A 274 -7.08 6.69 17.99
N PRO A 275 -7.68 5.56 17.63
CA PRO A 275 -7.10 4.26 17.92
C PRO A 275 -5.75 4.03 17.21
N ARG A 276 -5.38 4.92 16.29
CA ARG A 276 -4.12 4.87 15.52
C ARG A 276 -3.33 6.14 15.78
N ASP A 277 -2.32 6.06 16.60
CA ASP A 277 -1.37 7.14 16.87
C ASP A 277 0.01 6.52 17.05
N TYR A 278 0.84 6.57 15.98
CA TYR A 278 2.14 5.91 15.98
C TYR A 278 3.12 6.57 15.03
N ARG A 279 4.40 6.54 15.45
CA ARG A 279 5.56 6.87 14.62
C ARG A 279 6.35 5.61 14.34
N VAL A 280 6.85 5.45 13.13
CA VAL A 280 7.52 4.23 12.68
C VAL A 280 8.97 4.50 12.33
N CYS A 281 9.85 3.61 12.79
CA CYS A 281 11.24 3.52 12.38
C CYS A 281 11.36 2.64 11.14
N PHE A 282 12.10 3.10 10.14
CA PHE A 282 12.32 2.41 8.87
C PHE A 282 13.79 1.99 8.67
N SER A 283 14.57 1.93 9.74
CA SER A 283 16.00 1.64 9.65
C SER A 283 16.31 0.24 9.13
N ARG A 284 15.43 -0.74 9.37
CA ARG A 284 15.66 -2.14 8.93
C ARG A 284 15.77 -2.24 7.41
N ILE A 285 14.83 -1.67 6.65
CA ILE A 285 14.89 -1.72 5.19
C ILE A 285 16.07 -0.90 4.64
N GLN A 286 16.38 0.22 5.27
CA GLN A 286 17.54 1.04 4.92
C GLN A 286 18.86 0.27 5.12
N GLN A 287 19.04 -0.38 6.26
CA GLN A 287 20.26 -1.15 6.58
C GLN A 287 20.40 -2.41 5.72
N ALA A 288 19.30 -3.11 5.49
CA ALA A 288 19.33 -4.37 4.75
C ALA A 288 19.53 -4.15 3.23
N LEU A 289 18.95 -3.09 2.67
CA LEU A 289 18.82 -2.90 1.21
C LEU A 289 19.28 -1.52 0.72
N ASP A 290 19.80 -0.64 1.58
CA ASP A 290 20.05 0.78 1.27
C ASP A 290 18.84 1.50 0.64
N PHE A 291 17.63 1.09 1.07
CA PHE A 291 16.41 1.72 0.58
C PHE A 291 16.33 3.16 1.09
N ARG A 292 16.16 4.09 0.16
CA ARG A 292 15.91 5.51 0.44
C ARG A 292 14.74 5.99 -0.39
N ILE A 293 13.89 6.81 0.20
CA ILE A 293 12.82 7.47 -0.54
C ILE A 293 13.42 8.47 -1.54
N THR A 294 12.69 8.72 -2.62
CA THR A 294 13.03 9.72 -3.65
C THR A 294 12.03 10.86 -3.69
N ARG A 295 10.95 10.73 -2.93
CA ARG A 295 9.86 11.70 -2.84
C ARG A 295 9.45 11.90 -1.39
N THR A 296 9.50 13.13 -0.91
CA THR A 296 9.00 13.54 0.40
C THR A 296 7.49 13.81 0.34
N VAL A 297 6.88 14.03 1.52
CA VAL A 297 5.48 14.48 1.60
C VAL A 297 5.30 15.82 0.88
N ALA A 298 6.25 16.75 1.01
CA ALA A 298 6.20 18.03 0.31
C ALA A 298 6.20 17.87 -1.22
N ASP A 299 7.02 16.95 -1.75
CA ASP A 299 7.03 16.65 -3.20
C ASP A 299 5.68 16.11 -3.67
N GLY A 300 5.06 15.21 -2.91
CA GLY A 300 3.74 14.67 -3.26
C GLY A 300 2.60 15.68 -3.13
N ILE A 301 2.67 16.58 -2.16
CA ILE A 301 1.74 17.72 -2.06
C ILE A 301 1.85 18.59 -3.32
N ALA A 302 3.05 18.97 -3.74
CA ALA A 302 3.27 19.77 -4.95
C ALA A 302 2.76 19.04 -6.21
N GLU A 303 3.02 17.72 -6.32
CA GLU A 303 2.56 16.88 -7.43
C GLU A 303 1.01 16.83 -7.51
N VAL A 304 0.33 16.63 -6.38
CA VAL A 304 -1.14 16.61 -6.30
C VAL A 304 -1.71 18.03 -6.54
N ALA A 305 -1.08 19.06 -6.00
CA ALA A 305 -1.51 20.45 -6.22
C ALA A 305 -1.44 20.83 -7.70
N GLN A 306 -0.38 20.44 -8.40
CA GLN A 306 -0.25 20.67 -9.84
C GLN A 306 -1.33 19.93 -10.63
N LEU A 307 -1.60 18.65 -10.30
CA LEU A 307 -2.65 17.86 -10.94
C LEU A 307 -4.04 18.51 -10.77
N VAL A 308 -4.32 19.06 -9.59
CA VAL A 308 -5.57 19.78 -9.31
C VAL A 308 -5.64 21.09 -10.07
N HIS A 309 -4.57 21.89 -10.05
CA HIS A 309 -4.49 23.17 -10.75
C HIS A 309 -4.71 23.01 -12.26
N ASP A 310 -4.09 22.01 -12.87
CA ASP A 310 -4.19 21.77 -14.31
C ASP A 310 -5.50 21.08 -14.71
N SER A 311 -6.39 20.81 -13.75
CA SER A 311 -7.70 20.17 -13.97
C SER A 311 -7.61 18.87 -14.79
N VAL A 312 -6.52 18.11 -14.61
CA VAL A 312 -6.28 16.82 -15.31
C VAL A 312 -7.38 15.81 -15.00
N ILE A 313 -7.96 15.90 -13.81
CA ILE A 313 -9.13 15.12 -13.39
C ILE A 313 -10.33 16.06 -13.31
N PRO A 314 -11.36 15.88 -14.18
CA PRO A 314 -12.47 16.81 -14.24
C PRO A 314 -13.41 16.78 -13.01
N ASN A 315 -13.47 15.63 -12.31
CA ASN A 315 -14.33 15.47 -11.12
C ASN A 315 -13.60 14.69 -10.03
N PHE A 316 -13.01 15.40 -9.08
CA PHE A 316 -12.30 14.81 -7.92
C PHE A 316 -13.23 14.09 -6.93
N SER A 317 -14.54 14.36 -6.99
CA SER A 317 -15.53 13.74 -6.11
C SER A 317 -16.09 12.41 -6.64
N ASP A 318 -15.71 12.01 -7.85
CA ASP A 318 -16.14 10.74 -8.44
C ASP A 318 -15.73 9.56 -7.54
N GLY A 319 -16.69 8.67 -7.26
CA GLY A 319 -16.50 7.50 -6.41
C GLY A 319 -15.38 6.56 -6.86
N LYS A 320 -15.03 6.58 -8.15
CA LYS A 320 -13.91 5.77 -8.67
C LYS A 320 -12.54 6.18 -8.10
N TYR A 321 -12.40 7.38 -7.51
CA TYR A 321 -11.19 7.86 -6.86
C TYR A 321 -11.20 7.64 -5.34
N ARG A 322 -12.10 6.82 -4.83
CA ARG A 322 -12.22 6.45 -3.41
C ARG A 322 -12.31 4.93 -3.27
N ASN A 323 -12.05 4.42 -2.06
CA ASN A 323 -12.24 3.02 -1.70
C ASN A 323 -13.46 2.83 -0.80
#